data_6f35c207512939864cdb495ee6a6b9b7
#
_entry.id   6f35c207512939864cdb495ee6a6b9b7
#
_cell.length_a   1.000
_cell.length_b   1.000
_cell.length_c   1.000
_cell.angle_alpha   90.00
_cell.angle_beta   90.00
_cell.angle_gamma   90.00
#
_symmetry.space_group_name_H-M   'P 1'
#
loop_
_entity.id
_entity.type
_entity.pdbx_description
1 polymer ?
#
loop_
_entity_poly.entity_id
_entity_poly.type
_entity_poly.pdbx_seq_one_letter_code
_entity_poly.pdbx_strand_id
1 'polypeptide(L)'
;MKPIVILGIFVADTAYRAERQPKMGETILGESFALGPGGKGSNQAVAAAMASGPAGRKVHFITRLGRDDFAAIARATWARAGVVPDVTEDPESYTGAAYIFLEAATGNNAIIVAPGAAARITAADVEARADLIRGGAAFVTQLEQPVEAALRGLQIARAAGVTTILNPAPAADLSDEMLALCDYITPNETEAEALTGIAVTDPASADRAAGALLARGVGAVVVTLGGNGALYRDARRSLHVPVISAGPVAETTGAGDAFNGGFTVALCEGRDVIEAVRFGCATAGISVTRKGTAGSMPSRDEIAALLAR
;
A
#
# COMPACT_ATOMS: atom_id res chain seq x y z
N MET A 1 3.07 -15.91 -17.08
CA MET A 1 3.06 -14.42 -17.00
C MET A 1 4.12 -13.98 -15.99
N LYS A 2 4.83 -12.86 -16.22
CA LYS A 2 5.76 -12.30 -15.23
C LYS A 2 4.99 -11.90 -13.96
N PRO A 3 5.50 -12.17 -12.74
CA PRO A 3 4.81 -11.86 -11.49
C PRO A 3 4.82 -10.36 -11.17
N ILE A 4 3.95 -9.95 -10.24
CA ILE A 4 4.07 -8.67 -9.53
C ILE A 4 4.88 -8.95 -8.27
N VAL A 5 5.87 -8.13 -7.97
CA VAL A 5 6.73 -8.27 -6.79
C VAL A 5 6.54 -7.06 -5.88
N ILE A 6 6.19 -7.31 -4.64
CA ILE A 6 5.94 -6.27 -3.64
C ILE A 6 6.93 -6.47 -2.49
N LEU A 7 7.63 -5.41 -2.11
CA LEU A 7 8.46 -5.34 -0.91
C LEU A 7 7.74 -4.49 0.14
N GLY A 8 7.66 -4.94 1.36
CA GLY A 8 7.07 -4.15 2.43
C GLY A 8 6.95 -4.92 3.75
N ILE A 9 6.16 -4.38 4.67
CA ILE A 9 5.97 -4.98 5.98
C ILE A 9 4.59 -5.63 6.14
N PHE A 10 4.52 -6.54 7.11
CA PHE A 10 3.31 -6.97 7.76
C PHE A 10 3.37 -6.56 9.24
N VAL A 11 2.25 -6.09 9.77
CA VAL A 11 2.03 -5.92 11.20
C VAL A 11 0.69 -6.55 11.59
N ALA A 12 0.60 -7.10 12.80
CA ALA A 12 -0.68 -7.52 13.36
C ALA A 12 -1.37 -6.28 13.98
N ASP A 13 -2.53 -5.91 13.47
CA ASP A 13 -3.32 -4.81 13.99
C ASP A 13 -4.11 -5.28 15.20
N THR A 14 -3.80 -4.75 16.40
CA THR A 14 -4.51 -5.01 17.64
C THR A 14 -5.36 -3.79 17.98
N ALA A 15 -6.64 -3.81 17.63
CA ALA A 15 -7.55 -2.70 17.80
C ALA A 15 -8.37 -2.84 19.10
N TYR A 16 -8.32 -1.82 19.92
CA TYR A 16 -9.05 -1.73 21.18
C TYR A 16 -10.02 -0.55 21.12
N ARG A 17 -11.30 -0.82 21.29
CA ARG A 17 -12.33 0.21 21.38
C ARG A 17 -12.62 0.49 22.85
N ALA A 18 -12.55 1.75 23.26
CA ALA A 18 -12.88 2.21 24.61
C ALA A 18 -13.37 3.65 24.60
N GLU A 19 -13.98 4.10 25.69
CA GLU A 19 -14.45 5.48 25.85
C GLU A 19 -13.31 6.50 25.68
N ARG A 20 -12.12 6.21 26.23
CA ARG A 20 -10.92 7.05 26.17
C ARG A 20 -9.65 6.20 26.33
N GLN A 21 -8.50 6.81 26.09
CA GLN A 21 -7.23 6.19 26.47
C GLN A 21 -7.05 6.18 28.01
N PRO A 22 -6.45 5.12 28.57
CA PRO A 22 -6.08 5.13 29.99
C PRO A 22 -4.96 6.15 30.24
N LYS A 23 -4.98 6.79 31.42
CA LYS A 23 -3.85 7.60 31.91
C LYS A 23 -2.74 6.67 32.41
N MET A 24 -1.53 7.21 32.54
CA MET A 24 -0.43 6.45 33.14
C MET A 24 -0.79 5.93 34.53
N GLY A 25 -0.60 4.63 34.76
CA GLY A 25 -0.96 3.93 36.01
C GLY A 25 -2.44 3.54 36.11
N GLU A 26 -3.25 3.82 35.10
CA GLU A 26 -4.69 3.51 35.12
C GLU A 26 -4.99 2.24 34.30
N THR A 27 -5.97 1.46 34.75
CA THR A 27 -6.60 0.40 33.99
C THR A 27 -8.05 0.74 33.74
N ILE A 28 -8.49 0.66 32.46
CA ILE A 28 -9.89 0.84 32.08
C ILE A 28 -10.40 -0.42 31.37
N LEU A 29 -11.71 -0.59 31.32
CA LEU A 29 -12.34 -1.65 30.52
C LEU A 29 -12.58 -1.15 29.11
N GLY A 30 -12.21 -1.98 28.12
CA GLY A 30 -12.55 -1.77 26.72
C GLY A 30 -13.93 -2.30 26.38
N GLU A 31 -14.55 -1.77 25.32
CA GLU A 31 -15.84 -2.26 24.79
C GLU A 31 -15.65 -3.48 23.87
N SER A 32 -14.57 -3.47 23.08
CA SER A 32 -14.28 -4.56 22.14
C SER A 32 -12.80 -4.63 21.78
N PHE A 33 -12.40 -5.77 21.28
CA PHE A 33 -11.08 -6.06 20.73
C PHE A 33 -11.22 -6.68 19.35
N ALA A 34 -10.31 -6.30 18.44
CA ALA A 34 -10.15 -6.96 17.15
C ALA A 34 -8.66 -7.19 16.88
N LEU A 35 -8.36 -8.34 16.31
CA LEU A 35 -7.02 -8.70 15.83
C LEU A 35 -7.12 -8.96 14.33
N GLY A 36 -6.31 -8.28 13.55
CA GLY A 36 -6.35 -8.40 12.10
C GLY A 36 -4.98 -8.22 11.44
N PRO A 37 -4.90 -8.52 10.15
CA PRO A 37 -3.72 -8.24 9.34
C PRO A 37 -3.63 -6.75 9.00
N GLY A 38 -2.42 -6.19 9.07
CA GLY A 38 -2.08 -4.84 8.68
C GLY A 38 -0.72 -4.79 7.97
N GLY A 39 -0.20 -3.57 7.82
CA GLY A 39 1.00 -3.27 7.05
C GLY A 39 0.68 -2.99 5.59
N LYS A 40 1.12 -1.82 5.09
CA LYS A 40 0.80 -1.35 3.72
C LYS A 40 1.24 -2.35 2.66
N GLY A 41 2.47 -2.85 2.75
CA GLY A 41 3.00 -3.84 1.80
C GLY A 41 2.15 -5.11 1.75
N SER A 42 1.78 -5.65 2.91
CA SER A 42 0.90 -6.82 3.01
C SER A 42 -0.50 -6.54 2.44
N ASN A 43 -1.10 -5.39 2.77
CA ASN A 43 -2.40 -5.00 2.25
C ASN A 43 -2.39 -4.83 0.73
N GLN A 44 -1.35 -4.17 0.18
CA GLN A 44 -1.17 -4.01 -1.27
C GLN A 44 -0.97 -5.35 -1.97
N ALA A 45 -0.25 -6.29 -1.35
CA ALA A 45 -0.07 -7.64 -1.90
C ALA A 45 -1.39 -8.41 -1.95
N VAL A 46 -2.19 -8.33 -0.88
CA VAL A 46 -3.53 -8.93 -0.84
C VAL A 46 -4.44 -8.29 -1.90
N ALA A 47 -4.48 -6.95 -1.96
CA ALA A 47 -5.27 -6.22 -2.95
C ALA A 47 -4.89 -6.61 -4.39
N ALA A 48 -3.59 -6.67 -4.70
CA ALA A 48 -3.11 -7.07 -6.02
C ALA A 48 -3.46 -8.52 -6.35
N ALA A 49 -3.32 -9.45 -5.39
CA ALA A 49 -3.66 -10.85 -5.61
C ALA A 49 -5.16 -11.07 -5.87
N MET A 50 -6.01 -10.43 -5.07
CA MET A 50 -7.47 -10.46 -5.24
C MET A 50 -7.90 -9.82 -6.58
N ALA A 51 -7.31 -8.67 -6.93
CA ALA A 51 -7.57 -7.97 -8.18
C ALA A 51 -7.05 -8.72 -9.43
N SER A 52 -5.95 -9.47 -9.31
CA SER A 52 -5.45 -10.37 -10.37
C SER A 52 -6.39 -11.54 -10.64
N GLY A 53 -7.01 -12.07 -9.60
CA GLY A 53 -7.82 -13.28 -9.65
C GLY A 53 -7.00 -14.57 -9.88
N PRO A 54 -7.63 -15.75 -9.80
CA PRO A 54 -6.93 -17.06 -9.82
C PRO A 54 -6.16 -17.35 -11.11
N ALA A 55 -6.62 -16.85 -12.25
CA ALA A 55 -5.98 -17.01 -13.55
C ALA A 55 -4.99 -15.88 -13.89
N GLY A 56 -4.88 -14.89 -13.00
CA GLY A 56 -4.05 -13.71 -13.21
C GLY A 56 -2.57 -13.91 -12.88
N ARG A 57 -1.85 -12.80 -12.76
CA ARG A 57 -0.44 -12.80 -12.38
C ARG A 57 -0.28 -13.21 -10.92
N LYS A 58 0.73 -14.00 -10.63
CA LYS A 58 1.13 -14.27 -9.25
C LYS A 58 1.66 -12.98 -8.61
N VAL A 59 1.33 -12.77 -7.34
CA VAL A 59 1.83 -11.68 -6.54
C VAL A 59 2.76 -12.25 -5.48
N HIS A 60 4.03 -11.87 -5.56
CA HIS A 60 5.07 -12.21 -4.60
C HIS A 60 5.24 -11.10 -3.58
N PHE A 61 5.36 -11.46 -2.32
CA PHE A 61 5.52 -10.50 -1.24
C PHE A 61 6.82 -10.76 -0.47
N ILE A 62 7.80 -9.87 -0.64
CA ILE A 62 9.08 -9.90 0.06
C ILE A 62 8.92 -9.17 1.39
N THR A 63 9.20 -9.85 2.49
CA THR A 63 9.09 -9.28 3.84
C THR A 63 9.94 -10.05 4.85
N ARG A 64 9.94 -9.58 6.10
CA ARG A 64 10.61 -10.23 7.23
C ARG A 64 9.63 -10.41 8.38
N LEU A 65 9.58 -11.62 8.97
CA LEU A 65 8.69 -11.98 10.08
C LEU A 65 9.50 -12.62 11.21
N GLY A 66 8.99 -12.51 12.42
CA GLY A 66 9.39 -13.36 13.54
C GLY A 66 8.88 -14.80 13.41
N ARG A 67 9.07 -15.60 14.47
CA ARG A 67 8.54 -16.97 14.60
C ARG A 67 7.50 -17.01 15.71
N ASP A 68 6.32 -16.46 15.45
CA ASP A 68 5.27 -16.25 16.44
C ASP A 68 3.86 -16.38 15.82
N ASP A 69 2.83 -16.24 16.67
CA ASP A 69 1.44 -16.33 16.26
C ASP A 69 1.04 -15.23 15.27
N PHE A 70 1.67 -14.04 15.33
CA PHE A 70 1.43 -12.98 14.37
C PHE A 70 1.97 -13.33 12.98
N ALA A 71 3.10 -14.04 12.89
CA ALA A 71 3.59 -14.59 11.63
C ALA A 71 2.60 -15.64 11.06
N ALA A 72 1.94 -16.43 11.91
CA ALA A 72 0.92 -17.37 11.48
C ALA A 72 -0.30 -16.63 10.87
N ILE A 73 -0.75 -15.51 11.48
CA ILE A 73 -1.82 -14.66 10.94
C ILE A 73 -1.43 -14.12 9.55
N ALA A 74 -0.20 -13.62 9.39
CA ALA A 74 0.31 -13.15 8.12
C ALA A 74 0.21 -14.22 7.03
N ARG A 75 0.77 -15.39 7.28
CA ARG A 75 0.79 -16.53 6.34
C ARG A 75 -0.61 -17.01 5.99
N ALA A 76 -1.53 -17.10 6.97
CA ALA A 76 -2.91 -17.48 6.73
C ALA A 76 -3.66 -16.44 5.87
N THR A 77 -3.39 -15.15 6.08
CA THR A 77 -3.98 -14.06 5.28
C THR A 77 -3.52 -14.15 3.84
N TRP A 78 -2.22 -14.31 3.59
CA TRP A 78 -1.66 -14.41 2.25
C TRP A 78 -2.10 -15.67 1.51
N ALA A 79 -2.17 -16.80 2.22
CA ALA A 79 -2.66 -18.06 1.63
C ALA A 79 -4.12 -17.94 1.13
N ARG A 80 -5.00 -17.29 1.91
CA ARG A 80 -6.39 -17.06 1.50
C ARG A 80 -6.51 -16.15 0.28
N ALA A 81 -5.63 -15.14 0.16
CA ALA A 81 -5.63 -14.19 -0.95
C ALA A 81 -4.87 -14.70 -2.19
N GLY A 82 -4.10 -15.78 -2.07
CA GLY A 82 -3.26 -16.29 -3.16
C GLY A 82 -1.94 -15.52 -3.35
N VAL A 83 -1.48 -14.80 -2.32
CA VAL A 83 -0.15 -14.17 -2.29
C VAL A 83 0.93 -15.23 -2.07
N VAL A 84 2.02 -15.15 -2.82
CA VAL A 84 3.20 -16.00 -2.64
C VAL A 84 4.19 -15.31 -1.71
N PRO A 85 4.40 -15.81 -0.48
CA PRO A 85 5.30 -15.16 0.47
C PRO A 85 6.77 -15.51 0.21
N ASP A 86 7.62 -14.48 0.11
CA ASP A 86 9.09 -14.56 0.08
C ASP A 86 9.64 -13.99 1.39
N VAL A 87 9.54 -14.76 2.46
CA VAL A 87 9.81 -14.31 3.83
C VAL A 87 11.25 -14.63 4.24
N THR A 88 11.94 -13.64 4.82
CA THR A 88 13.10 -13.85 5.68
C THR A 88 12.61 -14.03 7.12
N GLU A 89 12.84 -15.19 7.72
CA GLU A 89 12.52 -15.42 9.13
C GLU A 89 13.59 -14.83 10.04
N ASP A 90 13.17 -14.12 11.07
CA ASP A 90 14.04 -13.53 12.09
C ASP A 90 13.76 -14.20 13.46
N PRO A 91 14.61 -15.14 13.88
CA PRO A 91 14.41 -15.83 15.17
C PRO A 91 14.71 -14.95 16.39
N GLU A 92 15.35 -13.80 16.18
CA GLU A 92 15.74 -12.88 17.25
C GLU A 92 14.77 -11.72 17.44
N SER A 93 13.69 -11.67 16.65
CA SER A 93 12.70 -10.60 16.72
C SER A 93 11.28 -11.14 16.58
N TYR A 94 10.33 -10.37 17.08
CA TYR A 94 8.89 -10.65 16.91
C TYR A 94 8.38 -10.10 15.59
N THR A 95 7.27 -10.68 15.09
CA THR A 95 6.51 -10.10 13.98
C THR A 95 5.86 -8.79 14.41
N GLY A 96 5.96 -7.76 13.58
CA GLY A 96 5.45 -6.43 13.91
C GLY A 96 3.99 -6.43 14.36
N ALA A 97 3.66 -5.49 15.26
CA ALA A 97 2.32 -5.28 15.77
C ALA A 97 1.99 -3.78 15.85
N ALA A 98 0.72 -3.44 15.65
CA ALA A 98 0.20 -2.11 15.88
C ALA A 98 -0.83 -2.14 17.01
N TYR A 99 -0.64 -1.30 18.02
CA TYR A 99 -1.68 -0.97 18.97
C TYR A 99 -2.54 0.13 18.37
N ILE A 100 -3.83 -0.12 18.22
CA ILE A 100 -4.80 0.82 17.67
C ILE A 100 -5.86 1.09 18.74
N PHE A 101 -5.84 2.28 19.30
CA PHE A 101 -6.94 2.77 20.13
C PHE A 101 -8.02 3.36 19.23
N LEU A 102 -9.28 3.00 19.50
CA LEU A 102 -10.47 3.55 18.83
C LEU A 102 -11.36 4.18 19.89
N GLU A 103 -11.55 5.49 19.82
CA GLU A 103 -12.48 6.19 20.71
C GLU A 103 -13.92 5.84 20.35
N ALA A 104 -14.67 5.35 21.36
CA ALA A 104 -16.00 4.79 21.13
C ALA A 104 -17.01 5.83 20.59
N ALA A 105 -16.93 7.08 21.08
CA ALA A 105 -17.87 8.13 20.76
C ALA A 105 -17.65 8.75 19.36
N THR A 106 -16.40 8.94 18.95
CA THR A 106 -16.05 9.70 17.74
C THR A 106 -15.54 8.81 16.61
N GLY A 107 -15.00 7.61 16.94
CA GLY A 107 -14.26 6.77 16.00
C GLY A 107 -12.84 7.26 15.71
N ASN A 108 -12.39 8.32 16.36
CA ASN A 108 -11.00 8.77 16.27
C ASN A 108 -10.04 7.68 16.75
N ASN A 109 -8.85 7.65 16.17
CA ASN A 109 -7.85 6.65 16.55
C ASN A 109 -6.53 7.27 16.99
N ALA A 110 -5.77 6.48 17.76
CA ALA A 110 -4.38 6.72 18.06
C ALA A 110 -3.62 5.41 17.89
N ILE A 111 -2.46 5.45 17.24
CA ILE A 111 -1.76 4.24 16.80
C ILE A 111 -0.31 4.28 17.28
N ILE A 112 0.15 3.14 17.81
CA ILE A 112 1.56 2.88 18.08
C ILE A 112 1.97 1.67 17.24
N VAL A 113 2.95 1.84 16.36
CA VAL A 113 3.50 0.74 15.56
C VAL A 113 4.82 0.29 16.13
N ALA A 114 4.92 -1.02 16.40
CA ALA A 114 6.15 -1.70 16.76
C ALA A 114 6.51 -2.66 15.60
N PRO A 115 7.36 -2.26 14.64
CA PRO A 115 7.54 -2.99 13.39
C PRO A 115 8.30 -4.32 13.54
N GLY A 116 8.97 -4.55 14.68
CA GLY A 116 9.63 -5.82 14.98
C GLY A 116 10.63 -6.25 13.90
N ALA A 117 10.53 -7.49 13.46
CA ALA A 117 11.39 -8.06 12.42
C ALA A 117 11.38 -7.23 11.12
N ALA A 118 10.27 -6.60 10.78
CA ALA A 118 10.15 -5.81 9.56
C ALA A 118 11.05 -4.56 9.55
N ALA A 119 11.35 -3.96 10.72
CA ALA A 119 12.33 -2.87 10.83
C ALA A 119 13.77 -3.33 10.53
N ARG A 120 14.02 -4.62 10.47
CA ARG A 120 15.32 -5.23 10.22
C ARG A 120 15.47 -5.75 8.78
N ILE A 121 14.54 -5.42 7.89
CA ILE A 121 14.68 -5.69 6.46
C ILE A 121 15.90 -4.91 5.94
N THR A 122 16.82 -5.60 5.28
CA THR A 122 18.07 -5.03 4.78
C THR A 122 18.15 -5.04 3.25
N ALA A 123 19.06 -4.27 2.69
CA ALA A 123 19.40 -4.36 1.27
C ALA A 123 19.84 -5.78 0.87
N ALA A 124 20.49 -6.54 1.78
CA ALA A 124 20.90 -7.92 1.53
C ALA A 124 19.69 -8.88 1.42
N ASP A 125 18.62 -8.68 2.21
CA ASP A 125 17.38 -9.44 2.07
C ASP A 125 16.76 -9.23 0.68
N VAL A 126 16.82 -8.01 0.17
CA VAL A 126 16.32 -7.65 -1.16
C VAL A 126 17.21 -8.22 -2.26
N GLU A 127 18.52 -8.13 -2.11
CA GLU A 127 19.50 -8.69 -3.06
C GLU A 127 19.35 -10.22 -3.20
N ALA A 128 19.08 -10.93 -2.11
CA ALA A 128 18.79 -12.37 -2.13
C ALA A 128 17.55 -12.74 -2.98
N ARG A 129 16.70 -11.77 -3.33
CA ARG A 129 15.52 -11.91 -4.21
C ARG A 129 15.68 -11.16 -5.53
N ALA A 130 16.90 -10.75 -5.87
CA ALA A 130 17.15 -9.94 -7.07
C ALA A 130 16.63 -10.58 -8.36
N ASP A 131 16.76 -11.90 -8.52
CA ASP A 131 16.28 -12.60 -9.72
C ASP A 131 14.74 -12.61 -9.81
N LEU A 132 14.05 -12.70 -8.67
CA LEU A 132 12.60 -12.55 -8.62
C LEU A 132 12.19 -11.13 -9.05
N ILE A 133 12.87 -10.10 -8.54
CA ILE A 133 12.60 -8.71 -8.90
C ILE A 133 12.88 -8.46 -10.37
N ARG A 134 14.01 -8.91 -10.92
CA ARG A 134 14.38 -8.80 -12.35
C ARG A 134 13.38 -9.50 -13.25
N GLY A 135 12.80 -10.61 -12.79
CA GLY A 135 11.80 -11.38 -13.52
C GLY A 135 10.38 -10.82 -13.43
N GLY A 136 10.15 -9.78 -12.63
CA GLY A 136 8.84 -9.17 -12.39
C GLY A 136 8.25 -8.44 -13.60
N ALA A 137 6.94 -8.22 -13.56
CA ALA A 137 6.24 -7.27 -14.43
C ALA A 137 6.27 -5.86 -13.81
N ALA A 138 6.11 -5.79 -12.49
CA ALA A 138 6.25 -4.59 -11.69
C ALA A 138 6.91 -4.91 -10.34
N PHE A 139 7.60 -3.93 -9.79
CA PHE A 139 8.09 -3.88 -8.42
C PHE A 139 7.41 -2.73 -7.69
N VAL A 140 6.80 -3.04 -6.55
CA VAL A 140 6.05 -2.08 -5.74
C VAL A 140 6.65 -2.03 -4.34
N THR A 141 6.80 -0.84 -3.78
CA THR A 141 7.27 -0.68 -2.40
C THR A 141 6.65 0.55 -1.74
N GLN A 142 6.72 0.61 -0.40
CA GLN A 142 6.26 1.71 0.43
C GLN A 142 7.42 2.14 1.35
N LEU A 143 7.14 2.88 2.42
CA LEU A 143 8.17 3.43 3.31
C LEU A 143 8.00 3.00 4.79
N GLU A 144 7.30 1.90 5.04
CA GLU A 144 7.19 1.35 6.41
C GLU A 144 8.40 0.48 6.79
N GLN A 145 9.13 -0.05 5.82
CA GLN A 145 10.43 -0.71 6.00
C GLN A 145 11.58 0.29 5.87
N PRO A 146 12.83 -0.09 6.21
CA PRO A 146 13.98 0.78 5.99
C PRO A 146 14.09 1.27 4.54
N VAL A 147 14.32 2.58 4.37
CA VAL A 147 14.36 3.25 3.05
C VAL A 147 15.44 2.64 2.15
N GLU A 148 16.58 2.21 2.72
CA GLU A 148 17.68 1.57 1.99
C GLU A 148 17.26 0.26 1.33
N ALA A 149 16.34 -0.49 1.95
CA ALA A 149 15.80 -1.71 1.37
C ALA A 149 14.87 -1.40 0.18
N ALA A 150 14.01 -0.38 0.32
CA ALA A 150 13.15 0.11 -0.76
C ALA A 150 14.00 0.63 -1.93
N LEU A 151 15.01 1.46 -1.65
CA LEU A 151 15.95 2.00 -2.64
C LEU A 151 16.65 0.87 -3.40
N ARG A 152 17.15 -0.15 -2.69
CA ARG A 152 17.81 -1.29 -3.34
C ARG A 152 16.88 -2.05 -4.29
N GLY A 153 15.64 -2.29 -3.89
CA GLY A 153 14.64 -2.93 -4.73
C GLY A 153 14.31 -2.12 -5.99
N LEU A 154 14.13 -0.81 -5.85
CA LEU A 154 13.92 0.11 -6.99
C LEU A 154 15.11 0.10 -7.95
N GLN A 155 16.35 0.12 -7.45
CA GLN A 155 17.57 0.03 -8.27
C GLN A 155 17.63 -1.26 -9.09
N ILE A 156 17.35 -2.42 -8.45
CA ILE A 156 17.35 -3.72 -9.13
C ILE A 156 16.27 -3.76 -10.21
N ALA A 157 15.06 -3.33 -9.89
CA ALA A 157 13.92 -3.32 -10.81
C ALA A 157 14.19 -2.40 -12.01
N ARG A 158 14.64 -1.16 -11.74
CA ARG A 158 14.93 -0.15 -12.77
C ARG A 158 16.02 -0.62 -13.74
N ALA A 159 17.10 -1.18 -13.22
CA ALA A 159 18.21 -1.72 -14.03
C ALA A 159 17.78 -2.88 -14.94
N ALA A 160 16.73 -3.62 -14.58
CA ALA A 160 16.16 -4.72 -15.35
C ALA A 160 15.00 -4.29 -16.27
N GLY A 161 14.62 -3.02 -16.30
CA GLY A 161 13.47 -2.53 -17.07
C GLY A 161 12.12 -3.02 -16.54
N VAL A 162 12.04 -3.34 -15.25
CA VAL A 162 10.81 -3.70 -14.54
C VAL A 162 10.12 -2.42 -14.10
N THR A 163 8.82 -2.31 -14.33
CA THR A 163 8.03 -1.14 -13.91
C THR A 163 8.13 -0.93 -12.40
N THR A 164 8.50 0.28 -11.98
CA THR A 164 8.71 0.65 -10.58
C THR A 164 7.59 1.54 -10.06
N ILE A 165 7.00 1.16 -8.93
CA ILE A 165 5.91 1.90 -8.29
C ILE A 165 6.28 2.14 -6.82
N LEU A 166 6.33 3.40 -6.41
CA LEU A 166 6.52 3.79 -5.02
C LEU A 166 5.24 4.41 -4.47
N ASN A 167 4.68 3.81 -3.42
CA ASN A 167 3.72 4.50 -2.57
C ASN A 167 4.49 5.16 -1.42
N PRO A 168 4.64 6.50 -1.38
CA PRO A 168 5.53 7.18 -0.44
C PRO A 168 4.89 7.33 0.95
N ALA A 169 4.38 6.25 1.49
CA ALA A 169 3.62 6.15 2.73
C ALA A 169 4.33 5.26 3.77
N PRO A 170 4.48 5.70 5.04
CA PRO A 170 4.24 7.06 5.51
C PRO A 170 5.18 8.08 4.88
N ALA A 171 4.80 9.37 4.93
CA ALA A 171 5.63 10.43 4.38
C ALA A 171 7.03 10.44 5.01
N ALA A 172 8.05 10.53 4.15
CA ALA A 172 9.45 10.60 4.52
C ALA A 172 10.22 11.48 3.53
N ASP A 173 11.36 12.00 3.95
CA ASP A 173 12.26 12.71 3.05
C ASP A 173 12.88 11.72 2.06
N LEU A 174 12.70 11.99 0.76
CA LEU A 174 13.23 11.16 -0.32
C LEU A 174 14.24 11.94 -1.16
N SER A 175 15.33 11.28 -1.52
CA SER A 175 16.32 11.87 -2.44
C SER A 175 15.77 11.88 -3.88
N ASP A 176 16.25 12.83 -4.69
CA ASP A 176 15.91 12.87 -6.11
C ASP A 176 16.42 11.63 -6.86
N GLU A 177 17.53 11.02 -6.38
CA GLU A 177 18.01 9.73 -6.88
C GLU A 177 16.93 8.64 -6.74
N MET A 178 16.30 8.52 -5.56
CA MET A 178 15.25 7.52 -5.35
C MET A 178 14.01 7.82 -6.16
N LEU A 179 13.62 9.09 -6.26
CA LEU A 179 12.47 9.52 -7.05
C LEU A 179 12.66 9.24 -8.55
N ALA A 180 13.86 9.46 -9.09
CA ALA A 180 14.20 9.19 -10.49
C ALA A 180 14.18 7.68 -10.85
N LEU A 181 14.21 6.79 -9.87
CA LEU A 181 14.04 5.36 -10.08
C LEU A 181 12.56 4.95 -10.25
N CYS A 182 11.61 5.84 -9.96
CA CYS A 182 10.18 5.53 -9.96
C CYS A 182 9.54 5.86 -11.32
N ASP A 183 9.01 4.84 -12.00
CA ASP A 183 8.12 5.06 -13.14
C ASP A 183 6.81 5.71 -12.68
N TYR A 184 6.31 5.29 -11.50
CA TYR A 184 5.12 5.85 -10.86
C TYR A 184 5.37 6.11 -9.38
N ILE A 185 4.83 7.23 -8.88
CA ILE A 185 4.69 7.51 -7.44
C ILE A 185 3.21 7.77 -7.14
N THR A 186 2.71 7.24 -6.01
CA THR A 186 1.28 7.27 -5.67
C THR A 186 1.03 7.90 -4.29
N PRO A 187 1.36 9.19 -4.08
CA PRO A 187 1.09 9.87 -2.81
C PRO A 187 -0.41 10.16 -2.63
N ASN A 188 -0.84 10.26 -1.36
CA ASN A 188 -2.07 10.96 -1.00
C ASN A 188 -1.81 12.47 -0.84
N GLU A 189 -2.83 13.23 -0.43
CA GLU A 189 -2.75 14.69 -0.27
C GLU A 189 -1.64 15.09 0.71
N THR A 190 -1.58 14.45 1.88
CA THR A 190 -0.59 14.72 2.94
C THR A 190 0.82 14.33 2.52
N GLU A 191 0.98 13.20 1.87
CA GLU A 191 2.26 12.72 1.37
C GLU A 191 2.78 13.61 0.23
N ALA A 192 1.89 14.05 -0.68
CA ALA A 192 2.25 14.98 -1.74
C ALA A 192 2.68 16.35 -1.17
N GLU A 193 1.97 16.86 -0.16
CA GLU A 193 2.35 18.08 0.55
C GLU A 193 3.71 17.93 1.25
N ALA A 194 3.94 16.84 1.96
CA ALA A 194 5.20 16.60 2.65
C ALA A 194 6.39 16.54 1.67
N LEU A 195 6.22 15.94 0.49
CA LEU A 195 7.28 15.80 -0.52
C LEU A 195 7.55 17.08 -1.31
N THR A 196 6.58 17.99 -1.41
CA THR A 196 6.65 19.14 -2.31
C THR A 196 6.53 20.50 -1.63
N GLY A 197 6.05 20.55 -0.40
CA GLY A 197 5.69 21.79 0.31
C GLY A 197 4.41 22.44 -0.23
N ILE A 198 3.68 21.78 -1.14
CA ILE A 198 2.45 22.31 -1.75
C ILE A 198 1.25 21.64 -1.10
N ALA A 199 0.43 22.43 -0.39
CA ALA A 199 -0.82 21.93 0.19
C ALA A 199 -1.76 21.44 -0.91
N VAL A 200 -2.27 20.21 -0.76
CA VAL A 200 -3.16 19.57 -1.73
C VAL A 200 -4.57 19.53 -1.14
N THR A 201 -5.45 20.36 -1.67
CA THR A 201 -6.84 20.52 -1.22
C THR A 201 -7.87 20.26 -2.33
N ASP A 202 -7.42 20.24 -3.58
CA ASP A 202 -8.24 20.07 -4.78
C ASP A 202 -7.41 19.51 -5.95
N PRO A 203 -8.03 19.10 -7.07
CA PRO A 203 -7.31 18.60 -8.23
C PRO A 203 -6.29 19.59 -8.82
N ALA A 204 -6.51 20.91 -8.72
CA ALA A 204 -5.59 21.90 -9.25
C ALA A 204 -4.31 22.02 -8.42
N SER A 205 -4.41 21.96 -7.09
CA SER A 205 -3.26 21.89 -6.20
C SER A 205 -2.53 20.55 -6.29
N ALA A 206 -3.25 19.44 -6.48
CA ALA A 206 -2.67 18.12 -6.75
C ALA A 206 -1.87 18.13 -8.07
N ASP A 207 -2.36 18.81 -9.11
CA ASP A 207 -1.63 18.97 -10.36
C ASP A 207 -0.31 19.73 -10.17
N ARG A 208 -0.31 20.82 -9.38
CA ARG A 208 0.92 21.54 -9.06
C ARG A 208 1.92 20.69 -8.29
N ALA A 209 1.46 19.95 -7.27
CA ALA A 209 2.30 19.03 -6.48
C ALA A 209 2.88 17.92 -7.36
N ALA A 210 2.05 17.33 -8.23
CA ALA A 210 2.50 16.32 -9.19
C ALA A 210 3.56 16.88 -10.15
N GLY A 211 3.39 18.14 -10.62
CA GLY A 211 4.40 18.82 -11.44
C GLY A 211 5.73 19.02 -10.74
N ALA A 212 5.72 19.34 -9.46
CA ALA A 212 6.94 19.45 -8.65
C ALA A 212 7.65 18.09 -8.50
N LEU A 213 6.92 16.98 -8.32
CA LEU A 213 7.49 15.64 -8.28
C LEU A 213 8.08 15.20 -9.63
N LEU A 214 7.42 15.51 -10.74
CA LEU A 214 7.97 15.27 -12.08
C LEU A 214 9.30 16.01 -12.30
N ALA A 215 9.40 17.26 -11.81
CA ALA A 215 10.64 18.04 -11.90
C ALA A 215 11.81 17.42 -11.09
N ARG A 216 11.51 16.55 -10.10
CA ARG A 216 12.48 15.77 -9.33
C ARG A 216 12.82 14.42 -9.97
N GLY A 217 12.34 14.13 -11.19
CA GLY A 217 12.73 12.97 -11.98
C GLY A 217 11.77 11.80 -11.98
N VAL A 218 10.63 11.87 -11.29
CA VAL A 218 9.59 10.82 -11.32
C VAL A 218 9.01 10.72 -12.74
N GLY A 219 8.74 9.51 -13.22
CA GLY A 219 8.16 9.28 -14.55
C GLY A 219 6.71 9.75 -14.66
N ALA A 220 5.87 9.40 -13.69
CA ALA A 220 4.46 9.80 -13.59
C ALA A 220 3.99 9.82 -12.13
N VAL A 221 3.01 10.63 -11.82
CA VAL A 221 2.46 10.83 -10.48
C VAL A 221 0.96 10.52 -10.50
N VAL A 222 0.49 9.77 -9.50
CA VAL A 222 -0.95 9.59 -9.24
C VAL A 222 -1.23 10.05 -7.83
N VAL A 223 -1.78 11.25 -7.67
CA VAL A 223 -2.19 11.77 -6.36
C VAL A 223 -3.57 11.24 -6.04
N THR A 224 -3.71 10.44 -4.98
CA THR A 224 -5.03 10.00 -4.49
C THR A 224 -5.67 11.11 -3.66
N LEU A 225 -6.96 11.40 -3.91
CA LEU A 225 -7.71 12.55 -3.38
C LEU A 225 -8.94 12.11 -2.56
N GLY A 226 -8.84 10.96 -1.88
CA GLY A 226 -9.91 10.41 -1.07
C GLY A 226 -11.24 10.36 -1.81
N GLY A 227 -12.28 11.04 -1.26
CA GLY A 227 -13.60 11.14 -1.88
C GLY A 227 -13.65 11.90 -3.20
N ASN A 228 -12.56 12.53 -3.63
CA ASN A 228 -12.43 13.24 -4.90
C ASN A 228 -11.78 12.39 -6.01
N GLY A 229 -11.45 11.13 -5.74
CA GLY A 229 -10.85 10.23 -6.74
C GLY A 229 -9.32 10.32 -6.80
N ALA A 230 -8.73 10.52 -7.99
CA ALA A 230 -7.29 10.62 -8.17
C ALA A 230 -6.90 11.53 -9.31
N LEU A 231 -5.75 12.19 -9.21
CA LEU A 231 -5.15 12.97 -10.29
C LEU A 231 -3.94 12.21 -10.84
N TYR A 232 -3.96 11.89 -12.13
CA TYR A 232 -2.80 11.39 -12.87
C TYR A 232 -2.08 12.56 -13.55
N ARG A 233 -0.74 12.56 -13.50
CA ARG A 233 0.10 13.49 -14.26
C ARG A 233 1.39 12.83 -14.73
N ASP A 234 1.71 13.00 -16.01
CA ASP A 234 3.01 12.72 -16.61
C ASP A 234 3.52 13.99 -17.35
N ALA A 235 4.61 13.89 -18.11
CA ALA A 235 5.20 14.99 -18.85
C ALA A 235 4.30 15.52 -19.99
N ARG A 236 3.27 14.78 -20.39
CA ARG A 236 2.44 15.07 -21.58
C ARG A 236 1.01 15.43 -21.23
N ARG A 237 0.46 14.87 -20.16
CA ARG A 237 -0.95 15.01 -19.80
C ARG A 237 -1.17 15.07 -18.28
N SER A 238 -2.20 15.76 -17.91
CA SER A 238 -2.77 15.75 -16.56
C SER A 238 -4.25 15.44 -16.66
N LEU A 239 -4.75 14.49 -15.85
CA LEU A 239 -6.15 14.10 -15.88
C LEU A 239 -6.65 13.76 -14.48
N HIS A 240 -7.77 14.36 -14.10
CA HIS A 240 -8.51 13.99 -12.90
C HIS A 240 -9.47 12.83 -13.20
N VAL A 241 -9.37 11.77 -12.44
CA VAL A 241 -10.28 10.63 -12.45
C VAL A 241 -11.19 10.76 -11.24
N PRO A 242 -12.50 10.97 -11.42
CA PRO A 242 -13.45 11.08 -10.32
C PRO A 242 -13.52 9.80 -9.48
N VAL A 243 -13.99 9.93 -8.23
CA VAL A 243 -14.26 8.78 -7.37
C VAL A 243 -15.22 7.78 -8.03
N ILE A 244 -14.92 6.49 -7.90
CA ILE A 244 -15.81 5.41 -8.33
C ILE A 244 -16.41 4.79 -7.07
N SER A 245 -17.63 5.19 -6.73
CA SER A 245 -18.30 4.76 -5.51
C SER A 245 -18.99 3.40 -5.72
N ALA A 246 -18.80 2.49 -4.79
CA ALA A 246 -19.51 1.21 -4.74
C ALA A 246 -20.69 1.22 -3.74
N GLY A 247 -20.81 2.27 -2.92
CA GLY A 247 -21.86 2.40 -1.90
C GLY A 247 -21.42 3.31 -0.74
N PRO A 248 -22.15 3.26 0.39
CA PRO A 248 -21.79 4.02 1.59
C PRO A 248 -20.43 3.60 2.13
N VAL A 249 -19.66 4.58 2.61
CA VAL A 249 -18.35 4.34 3.23
C VAL A 249 -18.56 3.79 4.64
N ALA A 250 -17.97 2.62 4.90
CA ALA A 250 -17.93 1.99 6.22
C ALA A 250 -16.61 2.28 6.94
N GLU A 251 -15.48 2.22 6.21
CA GLU A 251 -14.14 2.48 6.74
C GLU A 251 -13.19 2.85 5.60
N THR A 252 -12.27 3.79 5.85
CA THR A 252 -11.30 4.24 4.82
C THR A 252 -9.91 3.64 4.98
N THR A 253 -9.64 2.93 6.08
CA THR A 253 -8.35 2.29 6.33
C THR A 253 -8.02 1.28 5.21
N GLY A 254 -6.82 1.38 4.65
CA GLY A 254 -6.39 0.51 3.55
C GLY A 254 -6.90 0.89 2.15
N ALA A 255 -7.66 1.99 1.99
CA ALA A 255 -8.13 2.43 0.67
C ALA A 255 -6.98 2.73 -0.30
N GLY A 256 -5.92 3.38 0.18
CA GLY A 256 -4.70 3.62 -0.60
C GLY A 256 -3.99 2.32 -0.99
N ASP A 257 -3.99 1.31 -0.12
CA ASP A 257 -3.42 -0.02 -0.41
C ASP A 257 -4.24 -0.75 -1.48
N ALA A 258 -5.58 -0.68 -1.37
CA ALA A 258 -6.50 -1.20 -2.37
C ALA A 258 -6.28 -0.55 -3.74
N PHE A 259 -6.15 0.80 -3.75
CA PHE A 259 -5.82 1.56 -4.96
C PHE A 259 -4.51 1.05 -5.59
N ASN A 260 -3.44 1.00 -4.83
CA ASN A 260 -2.11 0.59 -5.32
C ASN A 260 -2.10 -0.84 -5.86
N GLY A 261 -2.77 -1.77 -5.17
CA GLY A 261 -2.92 -3.15 -5.65
C GLY A 261 -3.66 -3.22 -6.98
N GLY A 262 -4.83 -2.59 -7.08
CA GLY A 262 -5.63 -2.55 -8.31
C GLY A 262 -4.92 -1.84 -9.46
N PHE A 263 -4.36 -0.67 -9.22
CA PHE A 263 -3.59 0.11 -10.20
C PHE A 263 -2.43 -0.70 -10.79
N THR A 264 -1.63 -1.35 -9.92
CA THR A 264 -0.50 -2.18 -10.34
C THR A 264 -0.94 -3.34 -11.25
N VAL A 265 -2.02 -4.03 -10.89
CA VAL A 265 -2.55 -5.14 -11.69
C VAL A 265 -2.95 -4.66 -13.08
N ALA A 266 -3.71 -3.57 -13.16
CA ALA A 266 -4.20 -3.03 -14.42
C ALA A 266 -3.06 -2.54 -15.33
N LEU A 267 -2.02 -1.91 -14.78
CA LEU A 267 -0.79 -1.56 -15.51
C LEU A 267 -0.10 -2.81 -16.05
N CYS A 268 0.07 -3.84 -15.25
CA CYS A 268 0.70 -5.11 -15.66
C CYS A 268 -0.10 -5.87 -16.72
N GLU A 269 -1.40 -5.61 -16.82
CA GLU A 269 -2.26 -6.13 -17.89
C GLU A 269 -2.09 -5.37 -19.22
N GLY A 270 -1.35 -4.27 -19.23
CA GLY A 270 -1.13 -3.44 -20.41
C GLY A 270 -2.30 -2.49 -20.72
N ARG A 271 -3.16 -2.20 -19.75
CA ARG A 271 -4.21 -1.20 -19.91
C ARG A 271 -3.61 0.20 -20.09
N ASP A 272 -4.35 1.10 -20.75
CA ASP A 272 -4.01 2.53 -20.70
C ASP A 272 -3.92 2.99 -19.24
N VAL A 273 -3.00 3.91 -18.96
CA VAL A 273 -2.72 4.31 -17.57
C VAL A 273 -3.94 4.94 -16.90
N ILE A 274 -4.81 5.65 -17.63
CA ILE A 274 -6.04 6.21 -17.09
C ILE A 274 -7.04 5.10 -16.72
N GLU A 275 -7.11 4.06 -17.55
CA GLU A 275 -7.86 2.84 -17.22
C GLU A 275 -7.30 2.13 -15.98
N ALA A 276 -5.97 2.12 -15.83
CA ALA A 276 -5.34 1.57 -14.63
C ALA A 276 -5.67 2.41 -13.38
N VAL A 277 -5.66 3.74 -13.46
CA VAL A 277 -6.11 4.63 -12.37
C VAL A 277 -7.58 4.38 -12.04
N ARG A 278 -8.46 4.28 -13.04
CA ARG A 278 -9.88 3.94 -12.83
C ARG A 278 -10.06 2.60 -12.14
N PHE A 279 -9.25 1.60 -12.53
CA PHE A 279 -9.29 0.28 -11.89
C PHE A 279 -8.84 0.34 -10.42
N GLY A 280 -7.78 1.11 -10.12
CA GLY A 280 -7.36 1.40 -8.75
C GLY A 280 -8.45 2.12 -7.93
N CYS A 281 -9.09 3.14 -8.50
CA CYS A 281 -10.21 3.87 -7.87
C CYS A 281 -11.40 2.93 -7.59
N ALA A 282 -11.74 2.03 -8.51
CA ALA A 282 -12.82 1.05 -8.30
C ALA A 282 -12.48 0.04 -7.20
N THR A 283 -11.22 -0.43 -7.16
CA THR A 283 -10.73 -1.32 -6.10
C THR A 283 -10.85 -0.65 -4.73
N ALA A 284 -10.38 0.59 -4.60
CA ALA A 284 -10.52 1.39 -3.38
C ALA A 284 -12.00 1.69 -3.05
N GLY A 285 -12.80 2.04 -4.05
CA GLY A 285 -14.22 2.36 -3.87
C GLY A 285 -15.05 1.19 -3.32
N ILE A 286 -14.67 -0.06 -3.64
CA ILE A 286 -15.30 -1.24 -3.03
C ILE A 286 -14.73 -1.46 -1.62
N SER A 287 -13.42 -1.38 -1.42
CA SER A 287 -12.79 -1.65 -0.12
C SER A 287 -13.37 -0.78 0.99
N VAL A 288 -13.60 0.51 0.74
CA VAL A 288 -14.13 1.45 1.74
C VAL A 288 -15.58 1.15 2.16
N THR A 289 -16.32 0.29 1.45
CA THR A 289 -17.66 -0.15 1.85
C THR A 289 -17.65 -1.26 2.89
N ARG A 290 -16.48 -1.74 3.30
CA ARG A 290 -16.25 -2.87 4.20
C ARG A 290 -15.33 -2.48 5.34
N LYS A 291 -15.43 -3.20 6.46
CA LYS A 291 -14.53 -3.01 7.60
C LYS A 291 -13.23 -3.80 7.42
N GLY A 292 -12.16 -3.27 7.99
CA GLY A 292 -10.83 -3.86 7.98
C GLY A 292 -10.03 -3.53 6.74
N THR A 293 -8.77 -3.97 6.69
CA THR A 293 -7.79 -3.68 5.63
C THR A 293 -7.73 -4.82 4.61
N ALA A 294 -6.92 -5.86 4.85
CA ALA A 294 -6.80 -6.99 3.94
C ALA A 294 -8.13 -7.74 3.69
N GLY A 295 -9.03 -7.78 4.70
CA GLY A 295 -10.35 -8.43 4.58
C GLY A 295 -11.35 -7.65 3.73
N SER A 296 -11.12 -6.37 3.48
CA SER A 296 -12.00 -5.52 2.65
C SER A 296 -11.67 -5.57 1.16
N MET A 297 -10.53 -6.13 0.78
CA MET A 297 -10.04 -6.13 -0.60
C MET A 297 -10.99 -6.89 -1.54
N PRO A 298 -11.44 -6.25 -2.65
CA PRO A 298 -12.38 -6.86 -3.57
C PRO A 298 -11.74 -7.88 -4.49
N SER A 299 -12.52 -8.85 -4.92
CA SER A 299 -12.17 -9.77 -5.99
C SER A 299 -12.16 -9.08 -7.36
N ARG A 300 -11.51 -9.73 -8.32
CA ARG A 300 -11.48 -9.31 -9.72
C ARG A 300 -12.89 -9.08 -10.29
N ASP A 301 -13.81 -10.01 -10.02
CA ASP A 301 -15.15 -9.97 -10.57
C ASP A 301 -15.98 -8.80 -10.00
N GLU A 302 -15.79 -8.49 -8.72
CA GLU A 302 -16.44 -7.33 -8.10
C GLU A 302 -15.95 -6.01 -8.71
N ILE A 303 -14.63 -5.89 -8.95
CA ILE A 303 -14.04 -4.70 -9.60
C ILE A 303 -14.60 -4.56 -11.02
N ALA A 304 -14.60 -5.66 -11.80
CA ALA A 304 -15.11 -5.65 -13.16
C ALA A 304 -16.61 -5.30 -13.21
N ALA A 305 -17.41 -5.83 -12.29
CA ALA A 305 -18.83 -5.52 -12.19
C ALA A 305 -19.10 -4.04 -11.84
N LEU A 306 -18.28 -3.42 -10.99
CA LEU A 306 -18.39 -2.00 -10.68
C LEU A 306 -18.02 -1.11 -11.87
N LEU A 307 -16.96 -1.46 -12.60
CA LEU A 307 -16.50 -0.69 -13.77
C LEU A 307 -17.44 -0.80 -14.99
N ALA A 308 -18.31 -1.81 -15.03
CA ALA A 308 -19.26 -2.03 -16.12
C ALA A 308 -20.57 -1.24 -15.92
N ARG A 309 -20.79 -0.59 -14.77
CA ARG A 309 -21.96 0.27 -14.47
C ARG A 309 -21.80 1.65 -15.10
#